data_5937db878aa8fa25fcb6e66b05e91d4b
#
_entry.id   5937db878aa8fa25fcb6e66b05e91d4b
#
_cell.length_a   1.000
_cell.length_b   1.000
_cell.length_c   1.000
_cell.angle_alpha   90.00
_cell.angle_beta   90.00
_cell.angle_gamma   90.00
#
_symmetry.space_group_name_H-M   'P 1'
#
loop_
_entity.id
_entity.type
_entity.pdbx_description
1 polymer ?
#
loop_
_entity_poly.entity_id
_entity_poly.type
_entity_poly.pdbx_seq_one_letter_code
_entity_poly.pdbx_strand_id
1 'polypeptide(L)'
;MRRLAHALVIVAAVAGGTQALFAQQPSPTDALAQAHEFERKGDHAAAADAFVRALAARPGDPSALLGLERSLDPLGRSAEILPHARKAVGAVANAVVYPILIRTYMASGSRDSARSAAEAWARLAPRDPSPYRELVSAAMQRRDRPMARIAVETARQRLGQPNVLAYEAAQLLAAEGDWTGATREWLAAIAQLPGYQLTALAALTPAPERFRAEILGTLKDEPSLDARRLQAALMARWGDPLGGARQLIDALTTPSRAQSAEILTQFADQLRAINTSDAPRARALVLEELAERSTGVAASRARLEAARAYQEAGDREASRRMLGNIGPEAPVPGNAAATLIGVLVDDGKAEEAERKLAELRPGIPTEEFQAINRRIAWGWVRQGNLDAAQRRMVGDSTVEGFALNGRIAVLRGDITGGVTLLRMAGPYAGTREEATGRTALLALLQPIEADSLPELGAALLLLERGDSADAARSLEKVAARLPVDKGGAELRLLAGRIERQRGEHGSAERLLRAASSEAAPATAPAAELELARLLVTLQRQAEAMTLLEHLILTYPTSALVPQARRLLDETRGAIPRT
;
A
#
# COMPACT_ATOMS: atom_id res chain seq x y z
N MET A 1 -57.84 49.82 55.32
CA MET A 1 -58.35 51.21 55.27
C MET A 1 -58.28 51.71 53.85
N ARG A 2 -59.43 51.77 53.29
CA ARG A 2 -60.00 53.05 52.65
C ARG A 2 -59.17 53.53 51.47
N ARG A 3 -59.73 53.37 50.29
CA ARG A 3 -60.64 54.22 49.46
C ARG A 3 -59.83 55.02 48.47
N LEU A 4 -60.08 55.27 47.26
CA LEU A 4 -61.18 55.42 46.27
C LEU A 4 -60.53 55.73 44.93
N ALA A 5 -60.76 55.01 43.83
CA ALA A 5 -61.66 55.47 42.76
C ALA A 5 -61.40 56.84 42.19
N HIS A 6 -61.09 56.92 40.92
CA HIS A 6 -61.83 57.75 39.97
C HIS A 6 -61.51 57.38 38.53
N ALA A 7 -62.53 57.10 37.76
CA ALA A 7 -62.56 56.90 36.34
C ALA A 7 -62.37 58.17 35.57
N LEU A 8 -61.67 58.10 34.46
CA LEU A 8 -61.84 59.09 33.39
C LEU A 8 -61.82 58.37 32.04
N VAL A 9 -62.96 58.39 31.41
CA VAL A 9 -63.19 57.99 30.02
C VAL A 9 -62.74 59.08 29.12
N ILE A 10 -61.80 58.82 28.18
CA ILE A 10 -61.59 59.72 27.02
C ILE A 10 -61.65 58.85 25.76
N VAL A 11 -62.62 59.10 24.94
CA VAL A 11 -62.80 58.66 23.56
C VAL A 11 -61.78 59.33 22.69
N ALA A 12 -60.98 58.64 21.92
CA ALA A 12 -60.18 59.18 20.85
C ALA A 12 -60.13 58.21 19.64
N ALA A 13 -60.80 58.68 18.66
CA ALA A 13 -60.67 58.51 17.21
C ALA A 13 -59.80 57.39 16.63
N VAL A 14 -60.48 56.49 15.88
CA VAL A 14 -59.95 55.65 14.84
C VAL A 14 -59.33 56.47 13.74
N ALA A 15 -58.01 56.51 13.66
CA ALA A 15 -57.25 56.90 12.45
C ALA A 15 -56.58 55.59 11.91
N GLY A 16 -57.20 55.04 10.90
CA GLY A 16 -56.62 53.90 10.14
C GLY A 16 -55.35 54.37 9.41
N GLY A 17 -54.20 53.98 9.98
CA GLY A 17 -52.95 54.06 9.30
C GLY A 17 -52.60 52.63 8.82
N THR A 18 -52.82 52.37 7.55
CA THR A 18 -52.21 51.20 6.86
C THR A 18 -50.69 51.39 6.88
N GLN A 19 -50.05 50.79 7.89
CA GLN A 19 -48.59 50.58 7.80
C GLN A 19 -48.37 49.53 6.70
N ALA A 20 -48.00 50.02 5.50
CA ALA A 20 -47.40 49.18 4.50
C ALA A 20 -46.18 48.54 5.16
N LEU A 21 -46.21 47.23 5.35
CA LEU A 21 -45.06 46.39 5.64
C LEU A 21 -44.09 46.55 4.46
N PHE A 22 -43.24 47.57 4.51
CA PHE A 22 -41.99 47.51 3.75
C PHE A 22 -41.22 46.34 4.29
N ALA A 23 -41.29 45.21 3.59
CA ALA A 23 -40.34 44.11 3.79
C ALA A 23 -38.95 44.75 3.65
N GLN A 24 -38.25 44.94 4.78
CA GLN A 24 -36.89 45.41 4.77
C GLN A 24 -36.11 44.43 3.91
N GLN A 25 -35.65 44.87 2.76
CA GLN A 25 -34.71 44.09 1.98
C GLN A 25 -33.51 43.81 2.89
N PRO A 26 -33.11 42.52 3.04
CA PRO A 26 -31.98 42.16 3.91
C PRO A 26 -30.77 43.01 3.52
N SER A 27 -30.02 43.45 4.52
CA SER A 27 -28.78 44.20 4.26
C SER A 27 -27.86 43.41 3.32
N PRO A 28 -27.00 44.07 2.54
CA PRO A 28 -26.06 43.35 1.64
C PRO A 28 -25.21 42.29 2.37
N THR A 29 -24.92 42.54 3.64
CA THR A 29 -24.18 41.60 4.52
C THR A 29 -25.05 40.40 4.91
N ASP A 30 -26.33 40.63 5.16
CA ASP A 30 -27.30 39.59 5.49
C ASP A 30 -27.59 38.70 4.27
N ALA A 31 -27.69 39.31 3.07
CA ALA A 31 -27.87 38.54 1.82
C ALA A 31 -26.69 37.64 1.51
N LEU A 32 -25.45 38.10 1.74
CA LEU A 32 -24.24 37.31 1.55
C LEU A 32 -24.13 36.14 2.56
N ALA A 33 -24.44 36.42 3.85
CA ALA A 33 -24.45 35.41 4.89
C ALA A 33 -25.53 34.34 4.63
N GLN A 34 -26.71 34.76 4.18
CA GLN A 34 -27.80 33.87 3.79
C GLN A 34 -27.43 33.00 2.59
N ALA A 35 -26.72 33.58 1.59
CA ALA A 35 -26.25 32.83 0.43
C ALA A 35 -25.30 31.70 0.82
N HIS A 36 -24.33 32.00 1.68
CA HIS A 36 -23.41 30.95 2.19
C HIS A 36 -24.13 29.92 3.06
N GLU A 37 -25.20 30.28 3.76
CA GLU A 37 -26.01 29.31 4.50
C GLU A 37 -26.73 28.34 3.56
N PHE A 38 -27.32 28.81 2.47
CA PHE A 38 -27.93 27.97 1.45
C PHE A 38 -26.89 27.08 0.75
N GLU A 39 -25.70 27.63 0.43
CA GLU A 39 -24.59 26.90 -0.15
C GLU A 39 -24.17 25.72 0.76
N ARG A 40 -24.02 25.94 2.08
CA ARG A 40 -23.70 24.88 3.05
C ARG A 40 -24.79 23.81 3.15
N LYS A 41 -26.04 24.18 2.92
CA LYS A 41 -27.18 23.23 2.89
C LYS A 41 -27.31 22.48 1.56
N GLY A 42 -26.51 22.83 0.56
CA GLY A 42 -26.60 22.25 -0.79
C GLY A 42 -27.77 22.79 -1.62
N ASP A 43 -28.49 23.81 -1.14
CA ASP A 43 -29.55 24.46 -1.91
C ASP A 43 -28.95 25.49 -2.87
N HIS A 44 -28.42 24.98 -3.97
CA HIS A 44 -27.72 25.77 -4.98
C HIS A 44 -28.63 26.81 -5.64
N ALA A 45 -29.92 26.55 -5.79
CA ALA A 45 -30.87 27.49 -6.40
C ALA A 45 -31.10 28.69 -5.48
N ALA A 46 -31.45 28.44 -4.21
CA ALA A 46 -31.64 29.50 -3.22
C ALA A 46 -30.33 30.27 -2.94
N ALA A 47 -29.16 29.59 -2.97
CA ALA A 47 -27.86 30.20 -2.85
C ALA A 47 -27.60 31.18 -4.02
N ALA A 48 -27.82 30.76 -5.27
CA ALA A 48 -27.65 31.59 -6.45
C ALA A 48 -28.50 32.87 -6.37
N ASP A 49 -29.79 32.74 -6.04
CA ASP A 49 -30.70 33.89 -5.89
C ASP A 49 -30.23 34.83 -4.78
N ALA A 50 -29.72 34.33 -3.68
CA ALA A 50 -29.20 35.15 -2.58
C ALA A 50 -27.90 35.83 -2.96
N PHE A 51 -26.98 35.18 -3.69
CA PHE A 51 -25.76 35.83 -4.24
C PHE A 51 -26.10 36.93 -5.25
N VAL A 52 -27.11 36.72 -6.11
CA VAL A 52 -27.59 37.75 -7.04
C VAL A 52 -28.09 38.97 -6.27
N ARG A 53 -28.86 38.81 -5.18
CA ARG A 53 -29.28 39.92 -4.31
C ARG A 53 -28.09 40.64 -3.67
N ALA A 54 -27.08 39.91 -3.20
CA ALA A 54 -25.86 40.51 -2.66
C ALA A 54 -25.11 41.32 -3.73
N LEU A 55 -25.02 40.82 -4.97
CA LEU A 55 -24.39 41.51 -6.11
C LEU A 55 -25.21 42.71 -6.60
N ALA A 56 -26.54 42.70 -6.45
CA ALA A 56 -27.36 43.88 -6.75
C ALA A 56 -26.99 45.05 -5.85
N ALA A 57 -26.69 44.82 -4.59
CA ALA A 57 -26.27 45.81 -3.61
C ALA A 57 -24.78 46.18 -3.71
N ARG A 58 -23.91 45.19 -4.02
CA ARG A 58 -22.45 45.36 -4.21
C ARG A 58 -21.98 44.64 -5.46
N PRO A 59 -22.06 45.26 -6.64
CA PRO A 59 -21.74 44.61 -7.92
C PRO A 59 -20.32 44.05 -8.03
N GLY A 60 -19.41 44.56 -7.18
CA GLY A 60 -18.00 44.14 -7.18
C GLY A 60 -17.61 43.24 -6.02
N ASP A 61 -18.53 42.60 -5.29
CA ASP A 61 -18.19 41.73 -4.17
C ASP A 61 -17.58 40.41 -4.67
N PRO A 62 -16.27 40.14 -4.40
CA PRO A 62 -15.60 38.94 -4.89
C PRO A 62 -16.19 37.65 -4.33
N SER A 63 -16.62 37.66 -3.06
CA SER A 63 -17.19 36.50 -2.40
C SER A 63 -18.54 36.13 -3.03
N ALA A 64 -19.35 37.14 -3.33
CA ALA A 64 -20.64 36.95 -3.98
C ALA A 64 -20.48 36.44 -5.43
N LEU A 65 -19.50 36.96 -6.19
CA LEU A 65 -19.22 36.48 -7.55
C LEU A 65 -18.77 35.01 -7.56
N LEU A 66 -17.80 34.64 -6.71
CA LEU A 66 -17.32 33.27 -6.62
C LEU A 66 -18.39 32.30 -6.07
N GLY A 67 -19.19 32.77 -5.11
CA GLY A 67 -20.31 32.01 -4.58
C GLY A 67 -21.41 31.78 -5.63
N LEU A 68 -21.72 32.79 -6.43
CA LEU A 68 -22.66 32.65 -7.54
C LEU A 68 -22.16 31.65 -8.59
N GLU A 69 -20.89 31.71 -8.98
CA GLU A 69 -20.29 30.77 -9.91
C GLU A 69 -20.46 29.33 -9.41
N ARG A 70 -20.05 29.06 -8.14
CA ARG A 70 -20.16 27.70 -7.54
C ARG A 70 -21.60 27.23 -7.41
N SER A 71 -22.56 28.15 -7.21
CA SER A 71 -23.97 27.79 -7.09
C SER A 71 -24.64 27.51 -8.43
N LEU A 72 -24.24 28.20 -9.49
CA LEU A 72 -24.82 28.03 -10.83
C LEU A 72 -24.29 26.82 -11.58
N ASP A 73 -23.05 26.41 -11.31
CA ASP A 73 -22.39 25.30 -12.02
C ASP A 73 -23.13 23.95 -11.87
N PRO A 74 -23.49 23.48 -10.65
CA PRO A 74 -24.27 22.26 -10.48
C PRO A 74 -25.66 22.31 -11.11
N LEU A 75 -26.21 23.51 -11.31
CA LEU A 75 -27.53 23.72 -11.93
C LEU A 75 -27.46 23.75 -13.47
N GLY A 76 -26.26 23.74 -14.07
CA GLY A 76 -26.09 23.93 -15.51
C GLY A 76 -26.42 25.36 -15.99
N ARG A 77 -26.48 26.33 -15.07
CA ARG A 77 -26.91 27.70 -15.31
C ARG A 77 -25.74 28.70 -15.33
N SER A 78 -24.51 28.23 -15.51
CA SER A 78 -23.27 29.02 -15.40
C SER A 78 -23.28 30.31 -16.25
N ALA A 79 -24.02 30.34 -17.38
CA ALA A 79 -24.12 31.54 -18.23
C ALA A 79 -24.79 32.75 -17.55
N GLU A 80 -25.61 32.53 -16.52
CA GLU A 80 -26.34 33.56 -15.82
C GLU A 80 -25.42 34.49 -15.00
N ILE A 81 -24.18 34.10 -14.74
CA ILE A 81 -23.20 34.95 -14.07
C ILE A 81 -22.68 36.09 -14.97
N LEU A 82 -22.76 35.96 -16.30
CA LEU A 82 -22.14 36.91 -17.24
C LEU A 82 -22.55 38.38 -17.04
N PRO A 83 -23.85 38.74 -16.84
CA PRO A 83 -24.24 40.13 -16.59
C PRO A 83 -23.57 40.70 -15.34
N HIS A 84 -23.47 39.89 -14.28
CA HIS A 84 -22.87 40.29 -13.00
C HIS A 84 -21.34 40.42 -13.11
N ALA A 85 -20.68 39.46 -13.73
CA ALA A 85 -19.24 39.50 -13.94
C ALA A 85 -18.82 40.65 -14.84
N ARG A 86 -19.56 40.93 -15.93
CA ARG A 86 -19.31 42.09 -16.83
C ARG A 86 -19.47 43.42 -16.08
N LYS A 87 -20.49 43.56 -15.22
CA LYS A 87 -20.71 44.76 -14.41
C LYS A 87 -19.60 44.95 -13.37
N ALA A 88 -18.97 43.89 -12.94
CA ALA A 88 -17.88 43.90 -11.96
C ALA A 88 -16.51 44.24 -12.58
N VAL A 89 -16.36 44.24 -13.89
CA VAL A 89 -15.09 44.62 -14.56
C VAL A 89 -14.68 46.03 -14.15
N GLY A 90 -13.45 46.17 -13.65
CA GLY A 90 -12.92 47.45 -13.13
C GLY A 90 -13.29 47.78 -11.68
N ALA A 91 -14.27 47.09 -11.09
CA ALA A 91 -14.69 47.30 -9.70
C ALA A 91 -14.03 46.35 -8.71
N VAL A 92 -13.49 45.20 -9.19
CA VAL A 92 -12.80 44.19 -8.39
C VAL A 92 -11.48 43.82 -9.00
N ALA A 93 -10.70 43.00 -8.26
CA ALA A 93 -9.43 42.49 -8.74
C ALA A 93 -9.59 41.63 -10.01
N ASN A 94 -8.78 41.93 -11.03
CA ASN A 94 -8.77 41.21 -12.30
C ASN A 94 -8.64 39.69 -12.15
N ALA A 95 -7.88 39.25 -11.14
CA ALA A 95 -7.71 37.84 -10.79
C ALA A 95 -8.99 37.13 -10.33
N VAL A 96 -10.09 37.84 -10.08
CA VAL A 96 -11.40 37.25 -9.74
C VAL A 96 -12.34 37.28 -10.94
N VAL A 97 -12.49 38.44 -11.56
CA VAL A 97 -13.51 38.67 -12.61
C VAL A 97 -13.17 37.99 -13.91
N TYR A 98 -11.93 38.13 -14.38
CA TYR A 98 -11.55 37.58 -15.70
C TYR A 98 -11.53 36.07 -15.75
N PRO A 99 -11.07 35.31 -14.73
CA PRO A 99 -11.23 33.88 -14.70
C PRO A 99 -12.68 33.42 -14.86
N ILE A 100 -13.62 34.07 -14.13
CA ILE A 100 -15.06 33.78 -14.24
C ILE A 100 -15.55 33.99 -15.67
N LEU A 101 -15.21 35.15 -16.27
CA LEU A 101 -15.59 35.43 -17.64
C LEU A 101 -15.04 34.41 -18.65
N ILE A 102 -13.75 34.05 -18.54
CA ILE A 102 -13.09 33.10 -19.41
C ILE A 102 -13.77 31.72 -19.29
N ARG A 103 -13.92 31.19 -18.06
CA ARG A 103 -14.56 29.88 -17.83
C ARG A 103 -15.99 29.85 -18.34
N THR A 104 -16.77 30.90 -18.05
CA THR A 104 -18.17 30.96 -18.47
C THR A 104 -18.33 31.08 -19.99
N TYR A 105 -17.49 31.88 -20.66
CA TYR A 105 -17.50 31.94 -22.13
C TYR A 105 -17.10 30.63 -22.76
N MET A 106 -16.09 29.93 -22.23
CA MET A 106 -15.72 28.61 -22.70
C MET A 106 -16.84 27.59 -22.45
N ALA A 107 -17.52 27.67 -21.31
CA ALA A 107 -18.65 26.81 -20.98
C ALA A 107 -19.83 27.01 -21.95
N SER A 108 -20.08 28.24 -22.38
CA SER A 108 -21.13 28.58 -23.35
C SER A 108 -20.72 28.43 -24.83
N GLY A 109 -19.51 27.95 -25.12
CA GLY A 109 -18.99 27.82 -26.48
C GLY A 109 -18.57 29.14 -27.14
N SER A 110 -18.54 30.25 -26.40
CA SER A 110 -18.20 31.58 -26.91
C SER A 110 -16.68 31.80 -26.93
N ARG A 111 -15.96 31.05 -27.77
CA ARG A 111 -14.48 31.01 -27.85
C ARG A 111 -13.83 32.38 -28.03
N ASP A 112 -14.37 33.20 -28.94
CA ASP A 112 -13.80 34.52 -29.22
C ASP A 112 -13.99 35.47 -28.04
N SER A 113 -15.11 35.37 -27.31
CA SER A 113 -15.34 36.15 -26.10
C SER A 113 -14.39 35.74 -24.97
N ALA A 114 -14.11 34.42 -24.82
CA ALA A 114 -13.14 33.95 -23.84
C ALA A 114 -11.73 34.46 -24.16
N ARG A 115 -11.30 34.38 -25.41
CA ARG A 115 -10.02 34.92 -25.87
C ARG A 115 -9.93 36.44 -25.63
N SER A 116 -10.98 37.19 -26.02
CA SER A 116 -11.04 38.62 -25.81
C SER A 116 -10.96 39.01 -24.32
N ALA A 117 -11.59 38.22 -23.44
CA ALA A 117 -11.49 38.42 -21.99
C ALA A 117 -10.06 38.20 -21.47
N ALA A 118 -9.40 37.12 -21.93
CA ALA A 118 -8.00 36.85 -21.59
C ALA A 118 -7.06 37.94 -22.08
N GLU A 119 -7.26 38.44 -23.30
CA GLU A 119 -6.48 39.53 -23.87
C GLU A 119 -6.74 40.89 -23.14
N ALA A 120 -7.98 41.13 -22.72
CA ALA A 120 -8.30 42.31 -21.91
C ALA A 120 -7.58 42.25 -20.56
N TRP A 121 -7.58 41.09 -19.89
CA TRP A 121 -6.84 40.91 -18.66
C TRP A 121 -5.33 41.06 -18.87
N ALA A 122 -4.76 40.44 -19.91
CA ALA A 122 -3.34 40.57 -20.26
C ALA A 122 -2.89 42.02 -20.54
N ARG A 123 -3.77 42.87 -21.05
CA ARG A 123 -3.46 44.31 -21.18
C ARG A 123 -3.31 45.01 -19.83
N LEU A 124 -4.07 44.58 -18.83
CA LEU A 124 -3.99 45.12 -17.47
C LEU A 124 -2.82 44.58 -16.67
N ALA A 125 -2.34 43.37 -17.04
CA ALA A 125 -1.23 42.71 -16.40
C ALA A 125 -0.24 42.17 -17.45
N PRO A 126 0.56 43.03 -18.12
CA PRO A 126 1.32 42.65 -19.34
C PRO A 126 2.43 41.59 -19.13
N ARG A 127 2.87 41.36 -17.89
CA ARG A 127 3.92 40.39 -17.55
C ARG A 127 3.37 39.14 -16.86
N ASP A 128 2.05 39.10 -16.61
CA ASP A 128 1.40 37.99 -15.90
C ASP A 128 0.95 36.89 -16.88
N PRO A 129 1.38 35.65 -16.75
CA PRO A 129 0.91 34.54 -17.57
C PRO A 129 -0.49 34.06 -17.20
N SER A 130 -1.06 34.50 -16.07
CA SER A 130 -2.35 34.01 -15.54
C SER A 130 -3.52 34.14 -16.52
N PRO A 131 -3.66 35.20 -17.34
CA PRO A 131 -4.73 35.30 -18.33
C PRO A 131 -4.75 34.12 -19.32
N TYR A 132 -3.58 33.72 -19.78
CA TYR A 132 -3.43 32.63 -20.75
C TYR A 132 -3.53 31.28 -20.07
N ARG A 133 -3.00 31.14 -18.84
CA ARG A 133 -3.14 29.93 -18.03
C ARG A 133 -4.61 29.58 -17.81
N GLU A 134 -5.42 30.56 -17.44
CA GLU A 134 -6.85 30.35 -17.23
C GLU A 134 -7.54 29.95 -18.54
N LEU A 135 -7.18 30.57 -19.65
CA LEU A 135 -7.75 30.21 -20.97
C LEU A 135 -7.36 28.78 -21.37
N VAL A 136 -6.10 28.36 -21.16
CA VAL A 136 -5.65 26.98 -21.41
C VAL A 136 -6.44 26.01 -20.52
N SER A 137 -6.55 26.28 -19.24
CA SER A 137 -7.26 25.43 -18.28
C SER A 137 -8.74 25.27 -18.68
N ALA A 138 -9.42 26.36 -18.96
CA ALA A 138 -10.82 26.35 -19.39
C ALA A 138 -11.02 25.61 -20.73
N ALA A 139 -10.10 25.79 -21.68
CA ALA A 139 -10.13 25.10 -22.96
C ALA A 139 -9.89 23.58 -22.80
N MET A 140 -8.94 23.18 -21.95
CA MET A 140 -8.66 21.77 -21.66
C MET A 140 -9.84 21.07 -20.99
N GLN A 141 -10.52 21.72 -20.06
CA GLN A 141 -11.74 21.19 -19.43
C GLN A 141 -12.86 20.92 -20.44
N ARG A 142 -12.93 21.75 -21.49
CA ARG A 142 -13.90 21.60 -22.60
C ARG A 142 -13.39 20.75 -23.76
N ARG A 143 -12.19 20.14 -23.63
CA ARG A 143 -11.51 19.37 -24.67
C ARG A 143 -11.26 20.18 -25.95
N ASP A 144 -11.18 21.50 -25.84
CA ASP A 144 -10.88 22.42 -26.93
C ASP A 144 -9.37 22.60 -27.09
N ARG A 145 -8.70 21.56 -27.56
CA ARG A 145 -7.24 21.53 -27.74
C ARG A 145 -6.73 22.65 -28.66
N PRO A 146 -7.41 22.98 -29.79
CA PRO A 146 -6.97 24.10 -30.63
C PRO A 146 -6.92 25.42 -29.88
N MET A 147 -7.92 25.75 -29.06
CA MET A 147 -7.92 26.99 -28.26
C MET A 147 -6.81 26.96 -27.21
N ALA A 148 -6.60 25.83 -26.54
CA ALA A 148 -5.51 25.67 -25.56
C ALA A 148 -4.14 25.92 -26.22
N ARG A 149 -3.91 25.38 -27.41
CA ARG A 149 -2.68 25.58 -28.20
C ARG A 149 -2.47 27.07 -28.55
N ILE A 150 -3.49 27.72 -29.10
CA ILE A 150 -3.44 29.14 -29.42
C ILE A 150 -3.10 29.98 -28.18
N ALA A 151 -3.68 29.63 -27.02
CA ALA A 151 -3.42 30.36 -25.78
C ALA A 151 -1.97 30.21 -25.29
N VAL A 152 -1.38 29.00 -25.36
CA VAL A 152 0.03 28.75 -25.04
C VAL A 152 0.95 29.55 -25.99
N GLU A 153 0.72 29.45 -27.29
CA GLU A 153 1.53 30.13 -28.32
C GLU A 153 1.45 31.67 -28.15
N THR A 154 0.24 32.20 -27.91
CA THR A 154 0.04 33.64 -27.69
C THR A 154 0.75 34.12 -26.42
N ALA A 155 0.71 33.32 -25.34
CA ALA A 155 1.43 33.63 -24.11
C ALA A 155 2.94 33.73 -24.35
N ARG A 156 3.51 32.75 -25.04
CA ARG A 156 4.96 32.69 -25.37
C ARG A 156 5.40 33.87 -26.22
N GLN A 157 4.63 34.18 -27.25
CA GLN A 157 4.92 35.33 -28.14
C GLN A 157 4.85 36.66 -27.38
N ARG A 158 3.79 36.89 -26.59
CA ARG A 158 3.59 38.16 -25.91
C ARG A 158 4.55 38.40 -24.74
N LEU A 159 4.87 37.36 -24.00
CA LEU A 159 5.77 37.44 -22.85
C LEU A 159 7.24 37.33 -23.24
N GLY A 160 7.55 36.89 -24.48
CA GLY A 160 8.92 36.68 -24.94
C GLY A 160 9.64 35.53 -24.19
N GLN A 161 8.88 34.60 -23.62
CA GLN A 161 9.39 33.49 -22.81
C GLN A 161 8.99 32.16 -23.41
N PRO A 162 9.93 31.38 -24.02
CA PRO A 162 9.62 30.15 -24.72
C PRO A 162 9.06 29.04 -23.83
N ASN A 163 9.38 29.08 -22.54
CA ASN A 163 8.98 28.04 -21.59
C ASN A 163 7.80 28.44 -20.69
N VAL A 164 7.20 29.61 -20.91
CA VAL A 164 6.01 29.98 -20.14
C VAL A 164 4.87 29.00 -20.44
N LEU A 165 4.08 28.67 -19.41
CA LEU A 165 3.02 27.65 -19.48
C LEU A 165 3.54 26.24 -19.88
N ALA A 166 4.78 25.91 -19.55
CA ALA A 166 5.35 24.59 -19.88
C ALA A 166 4.53 23.44 -19.24
N TYR A 167 4.05 23.62 -18.01
CA TYR A 167 3.18 22.66 -17.34
C TYR A 167 1.88 22.42 -18.13
N GLU A 168 1.20 23.47 -18.52
CA GLU A 168 -0.05 23.40 -19.28
C GLU A 168 0.18 22.84 -20.71
N ALA A 169 1.28 23.24 -21.33
CA ALA A 169 1.69 22.73 -22.63
C ALA A 169 2.00 21.23 -22.60
N ALA A 170 2.67 20.75 -21.57
CA ALA A 170 2.94 19.34 -21.39
C ALA A 170 1.67 18.50 -21.29
N GLN A 171 0.69 18.98 -20.52
CA GLN A 171 -0.62 18.31 -20.42
C GLN A 171 -1.38 18.30 -21.76
N LEU A 172 -1.34 19.40 -22.47
CA LEU A 172 -1.97 19.53 -23.79
C LEU A 172 -1.37 18.52 -24.78
N LEU A 173 -0.04 18.50 -24.91
CA LEU A 173 0.67 17.61 -25.84
C LEU A 173 0.46 16.13 -25.49
N ALA A 174 0.48 15.77 -24.22
CA ALA A 174 0.14 14.41 -23.78
C ALA A 174 -1.31 14.04 -24.16
N ALA A 175 -2.27 14.95 -24.00
CA ALA A 175 -3.66 14.73 -24.42
C ALA A 175 -3.81 14.61 -25.94
N GLU A 176 -2.93 15.20 -26.72
CA GLU A 176 -2.85 15.08 -28.17
C GLU A 176 -2.11 13.81 -28.64
N GLY A 177 -1.41 13.14 -27.73
CA GLY A 177 -0.61 11.95 -28.01
C GLY A 177 0.84 12.27 -28.43
N ASP A 178 1.25 13.52 -28.40
CA ASP A 178 2.66 13.93 -28.58
C ASP A 178 3.42 13.79 -27.25
N TRP A 179 3.82 12.55 -26.96
CA TRP A 179 4.52 12.23 -25.73
C TRP A 179 5.94 12.78 -25.69
N THR A 180 6.60 12.88 -26.83
CA THR A 180 7.94 13.44 -26.96
C THR A 180 7.94 14.94 -26.71
N GLY A 181 7.00 15.67 -27.31
CA GLY A 181 6.77 17.08 -27.03
C GLY A 181 6.38 17.33 -25.58
N ALA A 182 5.46 16.52 -25.01
CA ALA A 182 5.08 16.59 -23.63
C ALA A 182 6.28 16.39 -22.68
N THR A 183 7.20 15.48 -22.99
CA THR A 183 8.39 15.22 -22.18
C THR A 183 9.31 16.45 -22.14
N ARG A 184 9.54 17.12 -23.29
CA ARG A 184 10.34 18.35 -23.34
C ARG A 184 9.71 19.48 -22.52
N GLU A 185 8.41 19.62 -22.60
CA GLU A 185 7.67 20.62 -21.81
C GLU A 185 7.69 20.30 -20.33
N TRP A 186 7.61 19.02 -19.93
CA TRP A 186 7.80 18.63 -18.53
C TRP A 186 9.18 19.00 -18.01
N LEU A 187 10.24 18.77 -18.80
CA LEU A 187 11.60 19.19 -18.44
C LEU A 187 11.71 20.70 -18.26
N ALA A 188 11.09 21.48 -19.17
CA ALA A 188 11.02 22.92 -19.05
C ALA A 188 10.26 23.38 -17.79
N ALA A 189 9.17 22.70 -17.42
CA ALA A 189 8.42 22.96 -16.20
C ALA A 189 9.23 22.64 -14.94
N ILE A 190 9.93 21.50 -14.91
CA ILE A 190 10.80 21.08 -13.79
C ILE A 190 11.95 22.08 -13.60
N ALA A 191 12.55 22.56 -14.69
CA ALA A 191 13.61 23.57 -14.63
C ALA A 191 13.15 24.89 -13.99
N GLN A 192 11.88 25.24 -14.16
CA GLN A 192 11.28 26.43 -13.50
C GLN A 192 10.92 26.16 -12.04
N LEU A 193 10.39 24.96 -11.76
CA LEU A 193 9.96 24.57 -10.42
C LEU A 193 10.24 23.06 -10.21
N PRO A 194 11.29 22.70 -9.45
CA PRO A 194 11.68 21.30 -9.21
C PRO A 194 10.55 20.45 -8.60
N GLY A 195 9.58 21.06 -7.92
CA GLY A 195 8.39 20.38 -7.38
C GLY A 195 7.56 19.64 -8.44
N TYR A 196 7.68 19.98 -9.72
CA TYR A 196 6.97 19.28 -10.80
C TYR A 196 7.55 17.91 -11.15
N GLN A 197 8.67 17.48 -10.56
CA GLN A 197 9.29 16.17 -10.83
C GLN A 197 8.30 14.99 -10.65
N LEU A 198 7.59 14.97 -9.52
CA LEU A 198 6.62 13.89 -9.25
C LEU A 198 5.38 14.00 -10.14
N THR A 199 4.95 15.21 -10.46
CA THR A 199 3.81 15.44 -11.36
C THR A 199 4.13 14.97 -12.78
N ALA A 200 5.33 15.29 -13.28
CA ALA A 200 5.82 14.83 -14.56
C ALA A 200 5.91 13.29 -14.62
N LEU A 201 6.45 12.67 -13.57
CA LEU A 201 6.50 11.21 -13.45
C LEU A 201 5.08 10.61 -13.52
N ALA A 202 4.13 11.15 -12.77
CA ALA A 202 2.76 10.66 -12.77
C ALA A 202 2.09 10.83 -14.14
N ALA A 203 2.33 11.96 -14.82
CA ALA A 203 1.75 12.28 -16.13
C ALA A 203 2.33 11.42 -17.26
N LEU A 204 3.63 11.07 -17.22
CA LEU A 204 4.30 10.27 -18.24
C LEU A 204 4.17 8.76 -17.99
N THR A 205 3.96 8.31 -16.75
CA THR A 205 3.82 6.87 -16.43
C THR A 205 2.77 6.14 -17.30
N PRO A 206 1.56 6.69 -17.58
CA PRO A 206 0.54 6.01 -18.39
C PRO A 206 0.82 6.03 -19.89
N ALA A 207 1.97 6.54 -20.34
CA ALA A 207 2.32 6.58 -21.75
C ALA A 207 2.25 5.17 -22.38
N PRO A 208 1.59 5.02 -23.56
CA PRO A 208 1.53 3.75 -24.26
C PRO A 208 2.92 3.20 -24.55
N GLU A 209 3.07 1.88 -24.49
CA GLU A 209 4.37 1.20 -24.59
C GLU A 209 5.17 1.61 -25.84
N ARG A 210 4.50 1.77 -26.98
CA ARG A 210 5.12 2.19 -28.24
C ARG A 210 5.86 3.53 -28.18
N PHE A 211 5.52 4.41 -27.23
CA PHE A 211 6.17 5.74 -27.07
C PHE A 211 7.24 5.77 -25.99
N ARG A 212 7.34 4.72 -25.14
CA ARG A 212 8.26 4.71 -24.00
C ARG A 212 9.73 4.86 -24.42
N ALA A 213 10.11 4.20 -25.51
CA ALA A 213 11.47 4.29 -26.04
C ALA A 213 11.83 5.72 -26.50
N GLU A 214 10.91 6.44 -27.14
CA GLU A 214 11.11 7.83 -27.56
C GLU A 214 11.19 8.78 -26.36
N ILE A 215 10.34 8.59 -25.35
CA ILE A 215 10.38 9.36 -24.11
C ILE A 215 11.74 9.17 -23.42
N LEU A 216 12.18 7.93 -23.25
CA LEU A 216 13.47 7.63 -22.64
C LEU A 216 14.64 8.19 -23.47
N GLY A 217 14.54 8.15 -24.80
CA GLY A 217 15.51 8.78 -25.70
C GLY A 217 15.59 10.29 -25.51
N THR A 218 14.45 10.97 -25.47
CA THR A 218 14.36 12.42 -25.23
C THR A 218 15.00 12.81 -23.88
N LEU A 219 14.73 12.02 -22.84
CA LEU A 219 15.33 12.24 -21.51
C LEU A 219 16.84 11.95 -21.49
N LYS A 220 17.28 10.98 -22.29
CA LYS A 220 18.71 10.63 -22.43
C LYS A 220 19.49 11.73 -23.13
N ASP A 221 18.90 12.39 -24.11
CA ASP A 221 19.57 13.46 -24.87
C ASP A 221 19.71 14.77 -24.05
N GLU A 222 18.90 14.91 -23.00
CA GLU A 222 18.98 16.07 -22.09
C GLU A 222 20.01 15.81 -20.98
N PRO A 223 21.07 16.64 -20.86
CA PRO A 223 22.16 16.40 -19.90
C PRO A 223 21.81 16.73 -18.45
N SER A 224 20.65 17.31 -18.19
CA SER A 224 20.27 17.75 -16.85
C SER A 224 20.06 16.60 -15.86
N LEU A 225 20.40 16.83 -14.59
CA LEU A 225 20.18 15.85 -13.53
C LEU A 225 18.69 15.52 -13.37
N ASP A 226 17.81 16.50 -13.56
CA ASP A 226 16.36 16.31 -13.46
C ASP A 226 15.84 15.39 -14.56
N ALA A 227 16.37 15.48 -15.78
CA ALA A 227 16.06 14.53 -16.85
C ALA A 227 16.50 13.11 -16.48
N ARG A 228 17.70 12.95 -15.92
CA ARG A 228 18.20 11.62 -15.47
C ARG A 228 17.36 11.03 -14.35
N ARG A 229 16.93 11.85 -13.38
CA ARG A 229 16.04 11.44 -12.30
C ARG A 229 14.69 10.97 -12.84
N LEU A 230 14.09 11.74 -13.75
CA LEU A 230 12.82 11.40 -14.39
C LEU A 230 12.94 10.12 -15.22
N GLN A 231 14.03 9.98 -15.98
CA GLN A 231 14.31 8.80 -16.79
C GLN A 231 14.43 7.54 -15.92
N ALA A 232 15.23 7.58 -14.86
CA ALA A 232 15.41 6.46 -13.94
C ALA A 232 14.09 6.04 -13.29
N ALA A 233 13.28 7.02 -12.86
CA ALA A 233 11.98 6.76 -12.25
C ALA A 233 10.97 6.13 -13.23
N LEU A 234 10.95 6.56 -14.50
CA LEU A 234 10.13 5.98 -15.55
C LEU A 234 10.58 4.56 -15.91
N MET A 235 11.90 4.33 -16.07
CA MET A 235 12.45 2.97 -16.29
C MET A 235 11.99 2.01 -15.20
N ALA A 236 12.09 2.42 -13.94
CA ALA A 236 11.67 1.60 -12.81
C ALA A 236 10.16 1.27 -12.87
N ARG A 237 9.31 2.25 -13.21
CA ARG A 237 7.86 2.04 -13.33
C ARG A 237 7.47 1.21 -14.55
N TRP A 238 8.28 1.23 -15.61
CA TRP A 238 8.04 0.48 -16.83
C TRP A 238 8.69 -0.90 -16.86
N GLY A 239 9.24 -1.36 -15.72
CA GLY A 239 9.69 -2.72 -15.54
C GLY A 239 11.21 -2.92 -15.56
N ASP A 240 12.00 -1.86 -15.63
CA ASP A 240 13.46 -1.91 -15.52
C ASP A 240 13.98 -1.09 -14.32
N PRO A 241 13.71 -1.52 -13.07
CA PRO A 241 14.20 -0.82 -11.90
C PRO A 241 15.73 -0.88 -11.75
N LEU A 242 16.37 -1.98 -12.19
CA LEU A 242 17.84 -2.13 -12.14
C LEU A 242 18.55 -1.18 -13.10
N GLY A 243 18.08 -1.08 -14.33
CA GLY A 243 18.60 -0.13 -15.30
C GLY A 243 18.44 1.31 -14.82
N GLY A 244 17.25 1.64 -14.29
CA GLY A 244 16.98 2.96 -13.71
C GLY A 244 17.92 3.29 -12.54
N ALA A 245 18.15 2.33 -11.62
CA ALA A 245 19.04 2.52 -10.49
C ALA A 245 20.48 2.80 -10.92
N ARG A 246 21.03 1.98 -11.82
CA ARG A 246 22.39 2.16 -12.35
C ARG A 246 22.56 3.50 -13.05
N GLN A 247 21.61 3.85 -13.93
CA GLN A 247 21.65 5.12 -14.65
C GLN A 247 21.59 6.34 -13.72
N LEU A 248 20.80 6.28 -12.66
CA LEU A 248 20.75 7.36 -11.68
C LEU A 248 22.08 7.49 -10.93
N ILE A 249 22.65 6.37 -10.46
CA ILE A 249 23.93 6.34 -9.75
C ILE A 249 25.03 6.93 -10.63
N ASP A 250 25.10 6.53 -11.91
CA ASP A 250 26.09 7.03 -12.88
C ASP A 250 25.93 8.55 -13.13
N ALA A 251 24.72 9.09 -13.03
CA ALA A 251 24.45 10.50 -13.21
C ALA A 251 24.86 11.37 -12.00
N LEU A 252 25.09 10.77 -10.83
CA LEU A 252 25.41 11.48 -9.59
C LEU A 252 26.92 11.77 -9.42
N THR A 253 27.65 12.04 -10.49
CA THR A 253 29.07 12.37 -10.44
C THR A 253 29.37 13.83 -10.08
N THR A 254 28.44 14.74 -10.37
CA THR A 254 28.61 16.19 -10.26
C THR A 254 27.99 16.83 -9.00
N PRO A 255 26.83 16.33 -8.48
CA PRO A 255 26.16 16.95 -7.34
C PRO A 255 26.95 16.83 -6.04
N SER A 256 26.70 17.74 -5.08
CA SER A 256 27.23 17.61 -3.73
C SER A 256 26.80 16.30 -3.07
N ARG A 257 27.56 15.82 -2.10
CA ARG A 257 27.19 14.59 -1.35
C ARG A 257 25.81 14.68 -0.72
N ALA A 258 25.46 15.83 -0.15
CA ALA A 258 24.16 16.05 0.49
C ALA A 258 23.00 15.97 -0.52
N GLN A 259 23.15 16.62 -1.68
CA GLN A 259 22.16 16.58 -2.75
C GLN A 259 22.01 15.17 -3.34
N SER A 260 23.12 14.46 -3.54
CA SER A 260 23.11 13.07 -3.99
C SER A 260 22.40 12.15 -3.00
N ALA A 261 22.64 12.34 -1.68
CA ALA A 261 22.00 11.54 -0.64
C ALA A 261 20.48 11.75 -0.61
N GLU A 262 20.01 12.98 -0.80
CA GLU A 262 18.57 13.27 -0.88
C GLU A 262 17.93 12.59 -2.10
N ILE A 263 18.55 12.69 -3.27
CA ILE A 263 18.06 12.08 -4.51
C ILE A 263 17.99 10.56 -4.38
N LEU A 264 19.04 9.93 -3.85
CA LEU A 264 19.09 8.49 -3.65
C LEU A 264 18.03 8.02 -2.63
N THR A 265 17.83 8.78 -1.55
CA THR A 265 16.78 8.48 -0.58
C THR A 265 15.38 8.51 -1.22
N GLN A 266 15.07 9.58 -1.97
CA GLN A 266 13.79 9.70 -2.68
C GLN A 266 13.58 8.57 -3.69
N PHE A 267 14.63 8.18 -4.41
CA PHE A 267 14.52 7.11 -5.40
C PHE A 267 14.40 5.73 -4.75
N ALA A 268 15.10 5.46 -3.64
CA ALA A 268 14.94 4.24 -2.86
C ALA A 268 13.49 4.07 -2.34
N ASP A 269 12.86 5.18 -1.91
CA ASP A 269 11.45 5.17 -1.49
C ASP A 269 10.49 4.92 -2.66
N GLN A 270 10.78 5.45 -3.84
CA GLN A 270 10.00 5.15 -5.05
C GLN A 270 10.09 3.67 -5.43
N LEU A 271 11.29 3.08 -5.36
CA LEU A 271 11.52 1.66 -5.64
C LEU A 271 10.79 0.72 -4.67
N ARG A 272 10.56 1.15 -3.41
CA ARG A 272 9.78 0.38 -2.42
C ARG A 272 8.33 0.14 -2.86
N ALA A 273 7.77 1.04 -3.64
CA ALA A 273 6.39 0.93 -4.16
C ALA A 273 6.28 0.10 -5.45
N ILE A 274 7.40 -0.38 -6.01
CA ILE A 274 7.43 -1.15 -7.24
C ILE A 274 7.43 -2.64 -6.90
N ASN A 275 6.48 -3.37 -7.48
CA ASN A 275 6.30 -4.80 -7.23
C ASN A 275 6.80 -5.63 -8.43
N THR A 276 8.12 -5.64 -8.62
CA THR A 276 8.81 -6.51 -9.59
C THR A 276 9.90 -7.30 -8.88
N SER A 277 10.32 -8.43 -9.43
CA SER A 277 11.38 -9.29 -8.85
C SER A 277 12.70 -8.54 -8.64
N ASP A 278 13.00 -7.57 -9.49
CA ASP A 278 14.26 -6.84 -9.49
C ASP A 278 14.24 -5.57 -8.62
N ALA A 279 13.05 -5.13 -8.18
CA ALA A 279 12.91 -3.91 -7.40
C ALA A 279 13.66 -3.95 -6.06
N PRO A 280 13.65 -5.06 -5.28
CA PRO A 280 14.45 -5.14 -4.06
C PRO A 280 15.95 -5.00 -4.33
N ARG A 281 16.47 -5.61 -5.41
CA ARG A 281 17.88 -5.51 -5.78
C ARG A 281 18.24 -4.10 -6.25
N ALA A 282 17.39 -3.46 -7.04
CA ALA A 282 17.58 -2.07 -7.46
C ALA A 282 17.62 -1.13 -6.24
N ARG A 283 16.70 -1.32 -5.28
CA ARG A 283 16.67 -0.56 -4.04
C ARG A 283 17.94 -0.77 -3.22
N ALA A 284 18.42 -2.00 -3.14
CA ALA A 284 19.64 -2.33 -2.43
C ALA A 284 20.86 -1.57 -2.99
N LEU A 285 21.03 -1.55 -4.32
CA LEU A 285 22.10 -0.81 -5.00
C LEU A 285 22.05 0.70 -4.70
N VAL A 286 20.86 1.28 -4.75
CA VAL A 286 20.66 2.71 -4.45
C VAL A 286 21.02 3.03 -2.99
N LEU A 287 20.64 2.16 -2.06
CA LEU A 287 20.93 2.32 -0.63
C LEU A 287 22.40 2.06 -0.31
N GLU A 288 23.08 1.17 -1.01
CA GLU A 288 24.54 0.97 -0.94
C GLU A 288 25.27 2.23 -1.35
N GLU A 289 24.91 2.83 -2.48
CA GLU A 289 25.45 4.10 -2.95
C GLU A 289 25.16 5.26 -1.97
N LEU A 290 23.94 5.28 -1.40
CA LEU A 290 23.59 6.25 -0.35
C LEU A 290 24.49 6.10 0.87
N ALA A 291 24.82 4.87 1.26
CA ALA A 291 25.70 4.59 2.39
C ALA A 291 27.14 5.08 2.14
N GLU A 292 27.64 4.94 0.92
CA GLU A 292 28.97 5.43 0.53
C GLU A 292 29.06 6.97 0.52
N ARG A 293 27.96 7.62 0.18
CA ARG A 293 27.86 9.10 0.14
C ARG A 293 27.47 9.71 1.47
N SER A 294 27.10 8.90 2.46
CA SER A 294 26.72 9.32 3.81
C SER A 294 27.86 9.09 4.80
N THR A 295 27.74 9.64 6.00
CA THR A 295 28.70 9.44 7.10
C THR A 295 27.98 9.16 8.42
N GLY A 296 28.66 8.52 9.37
CA GLY A 296 28.15 8.28 10.72
C GLY A 296 26.86 7.47 10.74
N VAL A 297 25.88 7.93 11.54
CA VAL A 297 24.58 7.25 11.74
C VAL A 297 23.80 7.10 10.43
N ALA A 298 23.85 8.10 9.55
CA ALA A 298 23.15 8.06 8.26
C ALA A 298 23.71 6.96 7.35
N ALA A 299 25.03 6.80 7.29
CA ALA A 299 25.67 5.73 6.53
C ALA A 299 25.30 4.33 7.09
N SER A 300 25.33 4.19 8.40
CA SER A 300 24.95 2.93 9.06
C SER A 300 23.49 2.55 8.84
N ARG A 301 22.59 3.53 8.87
CA ARG A 301 21.17 3.33 8.55
C ARG A 301 21.00 2.91 7.09
N ALA A 302 21.65 3.57 6.15
CA ALA A 302 21.58 3.21 4.74
C ALA A 302 22.13 1.80 4.48
N ARG A 303 23.25 1.40 5.12
CA ARG A 303 23.78 0.02 5.04
C ARG A 303 22.80 -1.01 5.56
N LEU A 304 22.13 -0.71 6.66
CA LEU A 304 21.11 -1.59 7.21
C LEU A 304 19.92 -1.79 6.25
N GLU A 305 19.41 -0.70 5.69
CA GLU A 305 18.31 -0.75 4.74
C GLU A 305 18.74 -1.46 3.44
N ALA A 306 19.98 -1.24 2.99
CA ALA A 306 20.57 -1.98 1.86
C ALA A 306 20.65 -3.48 2.14
N ALA A 307 21.12 -3.87 3.33
CA ALA A 307 21.20 -5.26 3.73
C ALA A 307 19.83 -5.97 3.71
N ARG A 308 18.79 -5.30 4.18
CA ARG A 308 17.41 -5.80 4.12
C ARG A 308 16.93 -5.97 2.69
N ALA A 309 17.18 -4.97 1.84
CA ALA A 309 16.79 -5.03 0.45
C ALA A 309 17.54 -6.12 -0.32
N TYR A 310 18.82 -6.36 -0.02
CA TYR A 310 19.58 -7.50 -0.56
C TYR A 310 19.02 -8.85 -0.07
N GLN A 311 18.59 -8.94 1.18
CA GLN A 311 17.94 -10.15 1.71
C GLN A 311 16.62 -10.44 1.01
N GLU A 312 15.78 -9.41 0.79
CA GLU A 312 14.55 -9.51 0.00
C GLU A 312 14.82 -9.95 -1.45
N ALA A 313 15.95 -9.52 -2.02
CA ALA A 313 16.42 -9.92 -3.34
C ALA A 313 17.08 -11.32 -3.39
N GLY A 314 17.23 -12.00 -2.23
CA GLY A 314 17.90 -13.29 -2.12
C GLY A 314 19.44 -13.23 -2.16
N ASP A 315 20.05 -12.04 -2.20
CA ASP A 315 21.51 -11.83 -2.24
C ASP A 315 22.08 -11.77 -0.82
N ARG A 316 22.28 -12.93 -0.23
CA ARG A 316 22.77 -13.08 1.14
C ARG A 316 24.20 -12.58 1.32
N GLU A 317 25.02 -12.68 0.29
CA GLU A 317 26.41 -12.24 0.36
C GLU A 317 26.52 -10.73 0.41
N ALA A 318 25.79 -10.02 -0.47
CA ALA A 318 25.75 -8.57 -0.44
C ALA A 318 25.13 -8.05 0.88
N SER A 319 24.08 -8.70 1.38
CA SER A 319 23.49 -8.38 2.68
C SER A 319 24.54 -8.45 3.80
N ARG A 320 25.35 -9.53 3.86
CA ARG A 320 26.43 -9.66 4.84
C ARG A 320 27.51 -8.58 4.71
N ARG A 321 27.91 -8.24 3.49
CA ARG A 321 28.89 -7.16 3.27
C ARG A 321 28.40 -5.84 3.86
N MET A 322 27.14 -5.50 3.61
CA MET A 322 26.54 -4.27 4.14
C MET A 322 26.53 -4.24 5.68
N LEU A 323 26.16 -5.35 6.31
CA LEU A 323 26.12 -5.47 7.76
C LEU A 323 27.51 -5.47 8.41
N GLY A 324 28.51 -6.08 7.74
CA GLY A 324 29.89 -6.10 8.22
C GLY A 324 30.55 -4.73 8.28
N ASN A 325 30.08 -3.77 7.48
CA ASN A 325 30.59 -2.41 7.40
C ASN A 325 29.87 -1.41 8.34
N ILE A 326 28.98 -1.88 9.22
CA ILE A 326 28.38 -1.04 10.25
C ILE A 326 29.38 -0.87 11.39
N GLY A 327 29.88 0.37 11.56
CA GLY A 327 30.88 0.69 12.57
C GLY A 327 30.34 0.58 14.01
N PRO A 328 31.20 0.31 14.98
CA PRO A 328 30.82 0.14 16.41
C PRO A 328 30.30 1.43 17.05
N GLU A 329 30.59 2.59 16.48
CA GLU A 329 30.19 3.90 16.99
C GLU A 329 28.75 4.29 16.65
N ALA A 330 28.10 3.56 15.73
CA ALA A 330 26.71 3.83 15.40
C ALA A 330 25.82 3.13 16.44
N PRO A 331 24.88 3.83 17.11
CA PRO A 331 23.86 3.15 17.85
C PRO A 331 23.10 2.25 16.86
N VAL A 332 23.32 0.94 16.99
CA VAL A 332 22.60 -0.06 16.16
C VAL A 332 21.20 -0.16 16.75
N PRO A 333 20.17 0.39 16.09
CA PRO A 333 18.80 0.21 16.56
C PRO A 333 18.50 -1.28 16.71
N GLY A 334 17.68 -1.69 17.67
CA GLY A 334 17.40 -3.09 17.93
C GLY A 334 16.91 -3.85 16.68
N ASN A 335 16.18 -3.18 15.78
CA ASN A 335 15.79 -3.73 14.48
C ASN A 335 16.98 -3.99 13.53
N ALA A 336 18.11 -3.29 13.69
CA ALA A 336 19.35 -3.53 12.96
C ALA A 336 20.05 -4.78 13.46
N ALA A 337 20.15 -4.91 14.79
CA ALA A 337 20.66 -6.11 15.41
C ALA A 337 19.82 -7.33 15.00
N ALA A 338 18.48 -7.20 15.03
CA ALA A 338 17.57 -8.25 14.60
C ALA A 338 17.80 -8.68 13.14
N THR A 339 18.10 -7.73 12.25
CA THR A 339 18.39 -8.03 10.84
C THR A 339 19.71 -8.78 10.68
N LEU A 340 20.79 -8.28 11.31
CA LEU A 340 22.11 -8.94 11.28
C LEU A 340 22.04 -10.37 11.83
N ILE A 341 21.47 -10.50 13.02
CA ILE A 341 21.29 -11.79 13.68
C ILE A 341 20.43 -12.71 12.81
N GLY A 342 19.37 -12.17 12.20
CA GLY A 342 18.52 -12.92 11.30
C GLY A 342 19.27 -13.52 10.12
N VAL A 343 20.11 -12.76 9.45
CA VAL A 343 20.96 -13.27 8.34
C VAL A 343 21.88 -14.38 8.80
N LEU A 344 22.55 -14.19 9.96
CA LEU A 344 23.44 -15.23 10.50
C LEU A 344 22.69 -16.53 10.85
N VAL A 345 21.50 -16.39 11.44
CA VAL A 345 20.64 -17.55 11.78
C VAL A 345 20.15 -18.26 10.50
N ASP A 346 19.76 -17.52 9.48
CA ASP A 346 19.28 -18.08 8.21
C ASP A 346 20.40 -18.78 7.42
N ASP A 347 21.64 -18.33 7.61
CA ASP A 347 22.85 -18.97 7.08
C ASP A 347 23.31 -20.20 7.91
N GLY A 348 22.59 -20.57 8.96
CA GLY A 348 22.97 -21.67 9.84
C GLY A 348 24.13 -21.35 10.79
N LYS A 349 24.39 -20.05 11.08
CA LYS A 349 25.50 -19.59 11.92
C LYS A 349 25.00 -19.12 13.30
N ALA A 350 24.24 -19.97 13.98
CA ALA A 350 23.63 -19.61 15.28
C ALA A 350 24.66 -19.23 16.34
N GLU A 351 25.83 -19.86 16.38
CA GLU A 351 26.91 -19.53 17.30
C GLU A 351 27.50 -18.13 17.05
N GLU A 352 27.72 -17.75 15.78
CA GLU A 352 28.18 -16.43 15.39
C GLU A 352 27.12 -15.36 15.73
N ALA A 353 25.84 -15.69 15.52
CA ALA A 353 24.71 -14.87 15.90
C ALA A 353 24.67 -14.58 17.41
N GLU A 354 24.96 -15.60 18.25
CA GLU A 354 25.07 -15.43 19.71
C GLU A 354 26.18 -14.48 20.11
N ARG A 355 27.38 -14.67 19.56
CA ARG A 355 28.52 -13.78 19.84
C ARG A 355 28.20 -12.34 19.45
N LYS A 356 27.62 -12.17 18.26
CA LYS A 356 27.25 -10.84 17.76
C LYS A 356 26.17 -10.17 18.60
N LEU A 357 25.19 -10.92 19.06
CA LEU A 357 24.16 -10.40 19.98
C LEU A 357 24.76 -9.94 21.32
N ALA A 358 25.73 -10.68 21.86
CA ALA A 358 26.41 -10.28 23.10
C ALA A 358 27.18 -8.95 22.94
N GLU A 359 27.84 -8.72 21.80
CA GLU A 359 28.51 -7.47 21.48
C GLU A 359 27.53 -6.29 21.38
N LEU A 360 26.37 -6.52 20.81
CA LEU A 360 25.35 -5.48 20.54
C LEU A 360 24.42 -5.22 21.73
N ARG A 361 24.46 -6.07 22.75
CA ARG A 361 23.54 -6.06 23.91
C ARG A 361 23.31 -4.68 24.55
N PRO A 362 24.35 -3.83 24.78
CA PRO A 362 24.16 -2.55 25.46
C PRO A 362 23.20 -1.57 24.76
N GLY A 363 23.02 -1.72 23.46
CA GLY A 363 22.15 -0.84 22.66
C GLY A 363 20.76 -1.38 22.37
N ILE A 364 20.40 -2.59 22.86
CA ILE A 364 19.15 -3.27 22.50
C ILE A 364 18.15 -3.24 23.66
N PRO A 365 16.92 -2.73 23.48
CA PRO A 365 15.84 -2.82 24.45
C PRO A 365 15.53 -4.28 24.84
N THR A 366 15.08 -4.51 26.07
CA THR A 366 14.87 -5.87 26.61
C THR A 366 13.88 -6.70 25.77
N GLU A 367 12.79 -6.10 25.33
CA GLU A 367 11.79 -6.78 24.52
C GLU A 367 12.34 -7.22 23.15
N GLU A 368 13.06 -6.32 22.46
CA GLU A 368 13.73 -6.63 21.20
C GLU A 368 14.81 -7.69 21.38
N PHE A 369 15.56 -7.63 22.50
CA PHE A 369 16.56 -8.63 22.83
C PHE A 369 15.95 -10.02 23.00
N GLN A 370 14.79 -10.12 23.65
CA GLN A 370 14.10 -11.40 23.79
C GLN A 370 13.63 -11.93 22.42
N ALA A 371 13.09 -11.07 21.56
CA ALA A 371 12.70 -11.48 20.20
C ALA A 371 13.90 -12.00 19.39
N ILE A 372 15.05 -11.33 19.47
CA ILE A 372 16.29 -11.78 18.82
C ILE A 372 16.78 -13.11 19.42
N ASN A 373 16.73 -13.28 20.73
CA ASN A 373 17.07 -14.55 21.38
C ASN A 373 16.21 -15.71 20.90
N ARG A 374 14.90 -15.52 20.77
CA ARG A 374 14.00 -16.53 20.20
C ARG A 374 14.41 -16.91 18.78
N ARG A 375 14.81 -15.96 17.96
CA ARG A 375 15.28 -16.24 16.59
C ARG A 375 16.56 -17.07 16.58
N ILE A 376 17.53 -16.77 17.47
CA ILE A 376 18.74 -17.58 17.62
C ILE A 376 18.40 -18.98 18.14
N ALA A 377 17.53 -19.10 19.13
CA ALA A 377 17.08 -20.40 19.64
C ALA A 377 16.45 -21.24 18.53
N TRP A 378 15.64 -20.61 17.67
CA TRP A 378 15.09 -21.28 16.49
C TRP A 378 16.18 -21.73 15.48
N GLY A 379 17.23 -20.92 15.33
CA GLY A 379 18.42 -21.31 14.55
C GLY A 379 19.09 -22.58 15.08
N TRP A 380 19.22 -22.68 16.39
CA TRP A 380 19.75 -23.89 17.03
C TRP A 380 18.84 -25.12 16.86
N VAL A 381 17.51 -24.94 16.91
CA VAL A 381 16.54 -26.00 16.60
C VAL A 381 16.76 -26.53 15.20
N ARG A 382 16.88 -25.67 14.19
CA ARG A 382 17.13 -26.09 12.80
C ARG A 382 18.47 -26.81 12.61
N GLN A 383 19.45 -26.55 13.47
CA GLN A 383 20.72 -27.29 13.50
C GLN A 383 20.63 -28.61 14.30
N GLY A 384 19.51 -28.85 14.97
CA GLY A 384 19.32 -30.03 15.80
C GLY A 384 19.90 -29.93 17.21
N ASN A 385 20.43 -28.75 17.59
CA ASN A 385 21.01 -28.52 18.93
C ASN A 385 19.95 -27.97 19.90
N LEU A 386 19.09 -28.89 20.37
CA LEU A 386 18.00 -28.53 21.29
C LEU A 386 18.49 -28.04 22.67
N ASP A 387 19.70 -28.44 23.10
CA ASP A 387 20.27 -27.96 24.37
C ASP A 387 20.70 -26.51 24.28
N ALA A 388 21.33 -26.11 23.19
CA ALA A 388 21.65 -24.70 22.95
C ALA A 388 20.38 -23.86 22.83
N ALA A 389 19.37 -24.35 22.09
CA ALA A 389 18.08 -23.67 21.98
C ALA A 389 17.42 -23.45 23.35
N GLN A 390 17.37 -24.49 24.19
CA GLN A 390 16.78 -24.42 25.53
C GLN A 390 17.51 -23.43 26.43
N ARG A 391 18.85 -23.42 26.44
CA ARG A 391 19.64 -22.45 27.24
C ARG A 391 19.30 -21.01 26.87
N ARG A 392 19.06 -20.74 25.59
CA ARG A 392 18.70 -19.38 25.12
C ARG A 392 17.32 -18.93 25.57
N MET A 393 16.44 -19.87 25.85
CA MET A 393 15.05 -19.60 26.25
C MET A 393 14.87 -19.48 27.76
N VAL A 394 15.92 -19.68 28.57
CA VAL A 394 15.84 -19.53 30.03
C VAL A 394 15.43 -18.11 30.39
N GLY A 395 14.36 -17.97 31.16
CA GLY A 395 13.84 -16.70 31.65
C GLY A 395 12.92 -15.95 30.68
N ASP A 396 12.66 -16.48 29.47
CA ASP A 396 11.65 -15.91 28.58
C ASP A 396 10.25 -16.45 28.95
N SER A 397 9.51 -15.63 29.72
CA SER A 397 8.14 -15.89 30.16
C SER A 397 7.08 -15.19 29.31
N THR A 398 7.43 -14.70 28.12
CA THR A 398 6.47 -14.14 27.18
C THR A 398 5.62 -15.23 26.53
N VAL A 399 4.50 -14.85 25.93
CA VAL A 399 3.63 -15.81 25.23
C VAL A 399 4.35 -16.48 24.04
N GLU A 400 5.21 -15.73 23.35
CA GLU A 400 6.08 -16.26 22.28
C GLU A 400 7.18 -17.15 22.86
N GLY A 401 7.69 -16.81 24.06
CA GLY A 401 8.64 -17.65 24.79
C GLY A 401 8.03 -18.98 25.17
N PHE A 402 6.80 -19.01 25.68
CA PHE A 402 6.07 -20.24 25.95
C PHE A 402 5.82 -21.06 24.67
N ALA A 403 5.48 -20.41 23.54
CA ALA A 403 5.28 -21.10 22.28
C ALA A 403 6.55 -21.85 21.82
N LEU A 404 7.70 -21.19 21.86
CA LEU A 404 8.98 -21.78 21.45
C LEU A 404 9.48 -22.85 22.43
N ASN A 405 9.41 -22.56 23.73
CA ASN A 405 9.76 -23.55 24.76
C ASN A 405 8.90 -24.81 24.67
N GLY A 406 7.59 -24.65 24.46
CA GLY A 406 6.69 -25.77 24.24
C GLY A 406 7.04 -26.60 23.02
N ARG A 407 7.42 -25.93 21.90
CA ARG A 407 7.89 -26.61 20.71
C ARG A 407 9.21 -27.36 20.93
N ILE A 408 10.18 -26.76 21.63
CA ILE A 408 11.44 -27.42 21.99
C ILE A 408 11.17 -28.64 22.89
N ALA A 409 10.26 -28.55 23.85
CA ALA A 409 9.89 -29.67 24.71
C ALA A 409 9.32 -30.84 23.89
N VAL A 410 8.38 -30.58 22.96
CA VAL A 410 7.84 -31.60 22.04
C VAL A 410 8.94 -32.21 21.19
N LEU A 411 9.87 -31.41 20.64
CA LEU A 411 10.99 -31.92 19.85
C LEU A 411 11.98 -32.77 20.64
N ARG A 412 12.01 -32.62 21.98
CA ARG A 412 12.73 -33.50 22.88
C ARG A 412 11.95 -34.78 23.26
N GLY A 413 10.69 -34.84 22.87
CA GLY A 413 9.78 -35.93 23.19
C GLY A 413 9.01 -35.74 24.50
N ASP A 414 9.13 -34.61 25.19
CA ASP A 414 8.29 -34.25 26.35
C ASP A 414 6.93 -33.75 25.85
N ILE A 415 5.96 -34.63 25.77
CA ILE A 415 4.62 -34.35 25.22
C ILE A 415 3.81 -33.53 26.22
N THR A 416 3.75 -33.97 27.48
CA THR A 416 2.93 -33.32 28.50
C THR A 416 3.44 -31.91 28.82
N GLY A 417 4.74 -31.71 29.03
CA GLY A 417 5.37 -30.41 29.25
C GLY A 417 5.20 -29.51 28.03
N GLY A 418 5.40 -30.03 26.84
CA GLY A 418 5.24 -29.31 25.59
C GLY A 418 3.81 -28.81 25.38
N VAL A 419 2.80 -29.66 25.51
CA VAL A 419 1.38 -29.30 25.40
C VAL A 419 0.99 -28.23 26.42
N THR A 420 1.49 -28.34 27.65
CA THR A 420 1.22 -27.35 28.71
C THR A 420 1.75 -25.98 28.30
N LEU A 421 3.00 -25.88 27.87
CA LEU A 421 3.63 -24.62 27.45
C LEU A 421 2.95 -24.03 26.20
N LEU A 422 2.60 -24.88 25.20
CA LEU A 422 1.90 -24.44 24.01
C LEU A 422 0.50 -23.89 24.30
N ARG A 423 -0.20 -24.43 25.31
CA ARG A 423 -1.49 -23.91 25.78
C ARG A 423 -1.32 -22.58 26.52
N MET A 424 -0.26 -22.43 27.33
CA MET A 424 0.08 -21.15 27.99
C MET A 424 0.38 -20.04 26.99
N ALA A 425 0.96 -20.36 25.85
CA ALA A 425 1.19 -19.41 24.74
C ALA A 425 -0.13 -18.84 24.17
N GLY A 426 -1.22 -19.58 24.29
CA GLY A 426 -2.53 -19.17 23.76
C GLY A 426 -2.60 -19.20 22.22
N PRO A 427 -3.75 -18.82 21.64
CA PRO A 427 -3.97 -18.95 20.19
C PRO A 427 -3.32 -17.84 19.35
N TYR A 428 -2.90 -16.73 19.95
CA TYR A 428 -2.49 -15.51 19.22
C TYR A 428 -1.00 -15.17 19.34
N ALA A 429 -0.18 -16.00 19.99
CA ALA A 429 1.27 -15.75 20.10
C ALA A 429 1.94 -15.88 18.71
N GLY A 430 2.74 -14.87 18.34
CA GLY A 430 3.48 -14.84 17.10
C GLY A 430 2.66 -14.46 15.86
N THR A 431 3.17 -14.81 14.69
CA THR A 431 2.50 -14.58 13.41
C THR A 431 1.28 -15.51 13.23
N ARG A 432 0.41 -15.19 12.26
CA ARG A 432 -0.73 -16.06 11.91
C ARG A 432 -0.28 -17.48 11.51
N GLU A 433 0.83 -17.60 10.84
CA GLU A 433 1.39 -18.89 10.42
C GLU A 433 1.87 -19.70 11.63
N GLU A 434 2.61 -19.07 12.55
CA GLU A 434 3.06 -19.69 13.80
C GLU A 434 1.89 -20.12 14.68
N ALA A 435 0.85 -19.28 14.78
CA ALA A 435 -0.36 -19.61 15.52
C ALA A 435 -1.11 -20.80 14.91
N THR A 436 -1.19 -20.87 13.58
CA THR A 436 -1.79 -21.99 12.85
C THR A 436 -0.98 -23.28 13.04
N GLY A 437 0.35 -23.19 12.92
CA GLY A 437 1.26 -24.31 13.16
C GLY A 437 1.17 -24.85 14.59
N ARG A 438 1.08 -23.97 15.59
CA ARG A 438 0.88 -24.36 16.99
C ARG A 438 -0.44 -25.07 17.22
N THR A 439 -1.52 -24.58 16.64
CA THR A 439 -2.84 -25.21 16.72
C THR A 439 -2.81 -26.61 16.07
N ALA A 440 -2.17 -26.74 14.92
CA ALA A 440 -2.01 -28.02 14.24
C ALA A 440 -1.16 -29.00 15.07
N LEU A 441 -0.09 -28.52 15.71
CA LEU A 441 0.75 -29.33 16.59
C LEU A 441 -0.04 -29.80 17.83
N LEU A 442 -0.80 -28.93 18.47
CA LEU A 442 -1.66 -29.31 19.60
C LEU A 442 -2.70 -30.34 19.19
N ALA A 443 -3.33 -30.19 18.02
CA ALA A 443 -4.28 -31.16 17.50
C ALA A 443 -3.63 -32.53 17.22
N LEU A 444 -2.41 -32.53 16.68
CA LEU A 444 -1.62 -33.75 16.45
C LEU A 444 -1.30 -34.51 17.76
N LEU A 445 -0.99 -33.77 18.82
CA LEU A 445 -0.59 -34.34 20.11
C LEU A 445 -1.77 -34.73 21.01
N GLN A 446 -2.96 -34.14 20.77
CA GLN A 446 -4.14 -34.33 21.62
C GLN A 446 -4.55 -35.78 21.87
N PRO A 447 -4.57 -36.69 20.87
CA PRO A 447 -4.96 -38.10 21.07
C PRO A 447 -3.85 -38.98 21.63
N ILE A 448 -2.61 -38.46 21.79
CA ILE A 448 -1.45 -39.24 22.25
C ILE A 448 -1.47 -39.30 23.78
N GLU A 449 -1.70 -40.49 24.32
CA GLU A 449 -1.76 -40.76 25.76
C GLU A 449 -0.37 -41.16 26.31
N ALA A 450 0.68 -40.38 25.99
CA ALA A 450 2.04 -40.63 26.48
C ALA A 450 2.63 -39.33 27.02
N ASP A 451 3.21 -39.36 28.20
CA ASP A 451 3.91 -38.20 28.78
C ASP A 451 5.18 -37.89 28.02
N SER A 452 5.85 -38.90 27.51
CA SER A 452 7.09 -38.76 26.75
C SER A 452 7.12 -39.73 25.55
N LEU A 453 7.54 -39.19 24.39
CA LEU A 453 7.68 -39.97 23.15
C LEU A 453 8.87 -39.41 22.33
N PRO A 454 10.13 -39.79 22.74
CA PRO A 454 11.34 -39.26 22.10
C PRO A 454 11.42 -39.50 20.61
N GLU A 455 10.92 -40.64 20.14
CA GLU A 455 10.93 -41.01 18.72
C GLU A 455 10.03 -40.05 17.88
N LEU A 456 8.90 -39.59 18.44
CA LEU A 456 8.08 -38.58 17.81
C LEU A 456 8.81 -37.25 17.76
N GLY A 457 9.43 -36.85 18.89
CA GLY A 457 10.23 -35.62 18.95
C GLY A 457 11.33 -35.58 17.90
N ALA A 458 12.07 -36.71 17.77
CA ALA A 458 13.11 -36.85 16.76
C ALA A 458 12.55 -36.78 15.32
N ALA A 459 11.38 -37.39 15.05
CA ALA A 459 10.74 -37.34 13.74
C ALA A 459 10.28 -35.92 13.37
N LEU A 460 9.72 -35.20 14.33
CA LEU A 460 9.33 -33.78 14.14
C LEU A 460 10.55 -32.87 13.97
N LEU A 461 11.66 -33.14 14.65
CA LEU A 461 12.91 -32.40 14.49
C LEU A 461 13.49 -32.55 13.07
N LEU A 462 13.41 -33.73 12.48
CA LEU A 462 13.79 -33.96 11.07
C LEU A 462 12.96 -33.06 10.13
N LEU A 463 11.67 -32.92 10.42
CA LEU A 463 10.80 -32.03 9.63
C LEU A 463 11.22 -30.56 9.75
N GLU A 464 11.57 -30.10 10.96
CA GLU A 464 12.07 -28.73 11.18
C GLU A 464 13.40 -28.45 10.46
N ARG A 465 14.21 -29.47 10.27
CA ARG A 465 15.48 -29.39 9.54
C ARG A 465 15.33 -29.47 8.03
N GLY A 466 14.11 -29.73 7.53
CA GLY A 466 13.84 -29.95 6.11
C GLY A 466 14.10 -31.37 5.59
N ASP A 467 14.44 -32.31 6.47
CA ASP A 467 14.71 -33.69 6.15
C ASP A 467 13.39 -34.48 5.99
N SER A 468 12.51 -34.01 5.10
CA SER A 468 11.13 -34.48 4.98
C SER A 468 11.00 -35.98 4.64
N ALA A 469 11.95 -36.56 3.90
CA ALA A 469 11.96 -37.99 3.61
C ALA A 469 12.15 -38.83 4.88
N ASP A 470 13.14 -38.47 5.69
CA ASP A 470 13.44 -39.19 6.94
C ASP A 470 12.37 -38.93 7.99
N ALA A 471 11.81 -37.72 8.02
CA ALA A 471 10.68 -37.38 8.87
C ALA A 471 9.46 -38.26 8.58
N ALA A 472 9.05 -38.38 7.31
CA ALA A 472 7.90 -39.21 6.93
C ALA A 472 8.10 -40.68 7.32
N ARG A 473 9.29 -41.27 7.04
CA ARG A 473 9.63 -42.63 7.45
C ARG A 473 9.62 -42.82 8.97
N SER A 474 10.13 -41.84 9.72
CA SER A 474 10.17 -41.89 11.18
C SER A 474 8.77 -41.75 11.77
N LEU A 475 7.95 -40.85 11.26
CA LEU A 475 6.54 -40.71 11.67
C LEU A 475 5.74 -41.97 11.40
N GLU A 476 5.94 -42.66 10.26
CA GLU A 476 5.28 -43.91 9.95
C GLU A 476 5.67 -45.04 10.96
N LYS A 477 6.97 -45.13 11.32
CA LYS A 477 7.43 -46.06 12.34
C LYS A 477 6.80 -45.82 13.71
N VAL A 478 6.71 -44.55 14.13
CA VAL A 478 6.05 -44.17 15.38
C VAL A 478 4.56 -44.51 15.31
N ALA A 479 3.88 -44.15 14.20
CA ALA A 479 2.46 -44.44 13.97
C ALA A 479 2.12 -45.93 14.01
N ALA A 480 3.06 -46.81 13.61
CA ALA A 480 2.86 -48.25 13.67
C ALA A 480 2.84 -48.81 15.10
N ARG A 481 3.40 -48.07 16.06
CA ARG A 481 3.46 -48.46 17.48
C ARG A 481 2.30 -47.94 18.30
N LEU A 482 1.58 -46.94 17.78
CA LEU A 482 0.45 -46.34 18.46
C LEU A 482 -0.88 -46.93 17.98
N PRO A 483 -1.87 -47.11 18.87
CA PRO A 483 -3.24 -47.38 18.44
C PRO A 483 -3.75 -46.33 17.45
N VAL A 484 -4.59 -46.75 16.54
CA VAL A 484 -5.10 -45.90 15.46
C VAL A 484 -5.81 -44.66 16.03
N ASP A 485 -6.63 -44.85 17.06
CA ASP A 485 -7.41 -43.83 17.78
C ASP A 485 -6.61 -43.00 18.80
N LYS A 486 -5.35 -43.40 19.09
CA LYS A 486 -4.46 -42.72 20.06
C LYS A 486 -3.21 -42.12 19.39
N GLY A 487 -3.41 -41.40 18.29
CA GLY A 487 -2.36 -40.69 17.56
C GLY A 487 -1.83 -41.43 16.33
N GLY A 488 -2.10 -42.73 16.17
CA GLY A 488 -1.63 -43.49 15.02
C GLY A 488 -2.20 -43.00 13.68
N ALA A 489 -3.46 -42.59 13.63
CA ALA A 489 -4.08 -42.03 12.42
C ALA A 489 -3.52 -40.65 12.09
N GLU A 490 -3.36 -39.76 13.08
CA GLU A 490 -2.84 -38.41 12.95
C GLU A 490 -1.42 -38.41 12.38
N LEU A 491 -0.54 -39.31 12.92
CA LEU A 491 0.83 -39.42 12.43
C LEU A 491 0.90 -39.96 11.00
N ARG A 492 0.01 -40.92 10.63
CA ARG A 492 -0.10 -41.40 9.25
C ARG A 492 -0.59 -40.34 8.31
N LEU A 493 -1.58 -39.50 8.74
CA LEU A 493 -2.06 -38.38 7.98
C LEU A 493 -0.93 -37.36 7.74
N LEU A 494 -0.16 -37.01 8.77
CA LEU A 494 0.98 -36.12 8.64
C LEU A 494 2.02 -36.67 7.69
N ALA A 495 2.43 -37.93 7.86
CA ALA A 495 3.39 -38.57 6.97
C ALA A 495 2.87 -38.66 5.52
N GLY A 496 1.59 -38.98 5.32
CA GLY A 496 0.96 -39.02 4.01
C GLY A 496 0.95 -37.67 3.29
N ARG A 497 0.72 -36.57 4.03
CA ARG A 497 0.83 -35.20 3.51
C ARG A 497 2.25 -34.84 3.09
N ILE A 498 3.25 -35.22 3.89
CA ILE A 498 4.67 -35.03 3.58
C ILE A 498 5.03 -35.77 2.29
N GLU A 499 4.67 -37.08 2.18
CA GLU A 499 4.96 -37.87 1.00
C GLU A 499 4.26 -37.35 -0.26
N ARG A 500 3.01 -36.85 -0.13
CA ARG A 500 2.30 -36.21 -1.24
C ARG A 500 3.03 -34.95 -1.73
N GLN A 501 3.50 -34.10 -0.81
CA GLN A 501 4.27 -32.89 -1.16
C GLN A 501 5.60 -33.24 -1.83
N ARG A 502 6.21 -34.36 -1.50
CA ARG A 502 7.44 -34.87 -2.12
C ARG A 502 7.19 -35.52 -3.49
N GLY A 503 5.94 -35.74 -3.89
CA GLY A 503 5.58 -36.46 -5.11
C GLY A 503 5.61 -37.97 -4.99
N GLU A 504 5.81 -38.53 -3.80
CA GLU A 504 5.85 -39.98 -3.53
C GLU A 504 4.42 -40.53 -3.40
N HIS A 505 3.71 -40.54 -4.52
CA HIS A 505 2.26 -40.77 -4.57
C HIS A 505 1.85 -42.14 -4.01
N GLY A 506 2.64 -43.19 -4.26
CA GLY A 506 2.34 -44.54 -3.75
C GLY A 506 2.41 -44.61 -2.22
N SER A 507 3.45 -44.03 -1.62
CA SER A 507 3.60 -43.95 -0.16
C SER A 507 2.51 -43.05 0.45
N ALA A 508 2.23 -41.93 -0.18
CA ALA A 508 1.16 -41.02 0.25
C ALA A 508 -0.22 -41.69 0.26
N GLU A 509 -0.58 -42.41 -0.82
CA GLU A 509 -1.86 -43.12 -0.92
C GLU A 509 -2.00 -44.19 0.17
N ARG A 510 -0.96 -45.00 0.37
CA ARG A 510 -0.96 -46.04 1.40
C ARG A 510 -1.14 -45.47 2.81
N LEU A 511 -0.42 -44.39 3.14
CA LEU A 511 -0.49 -43.76 4.44
C LEU A 511 -1.84 -43.06 4.67
N LEU A 512 -2.37 -42.37 3.67
CA LEU A 512 -3.65 -41.68 3.76
C LEU A 512 -4.81 -42.68 3.87
N ARG A 513 -4.79 -43.81 3.13
CA ARG A 513 -5.77 -44.89 3.32
C ARG A 513 -5.72 -45.48 4.73
N ALA A 514 -4.53 -45.67 5.28
CA ALA A 514 -4.37 -46.17 6.64
C ALA A 514 -4.79 -45.16 7.73
N ALA A 515 -4.78 -43.86 7.40
CA ALA A 515 -5.28 -42.79 8.27
C ALA A 515 -6.80 -42.60 8.18
N SER A 516 -7.47 -43.07 7.11
CA SER A 516 -8.92 -42.95 6.89
C SER A 516 -9.72 -44.04 7.63
N SER A 517 -9.21 -44.52 8.76
CA SER A 517 -9.86 -45.56 9.55
C SER A 517 -11.06 -45.05 10.32
N GLU A 518 -12.16 -45.78 10.28
CA GLU A 518 -13.36 -45.48 11.10
C GLU A 518 -13.05 -45.53 12.62
N ALA A 519 -11.99 -46.20 13.03
CA ALA A 519 -11.52 -46.20 14.42
C ALA A 519 -10.98 -44.82 14.88
N ALA A 520 -10.70 -43.90 13.94
CA ALA A 520 -10.25 -42.55 14.24
C ALA A 520 -11.16 -41.50 13.55
N PRO A 521 -12.45 -41.37 13.97
CA PRO A 521 -13.45 -40.54 13.29
C PRO A 521 -13.10 -39.06 13.29
N ALA A 522 -12.26 -38.60 14.19
CA ALA A 522 -11.77 -37.20 14.21
C ALA A 522 -10.80 -36.90 13.06
N THR A 523 -10.01 -37.88 12.65
CA THR A 523 -8.92 -37.78 11.64
C THR A 523 -9.34 -38.26 10.27
N ALA A 524 -10.22 -39.24 10.21
CA ALA A 524 -10.69 -39.86 8.96
C ALA A 524 -11.16 -38.87 7.90
N PRO A 525 -12.00 -37.86 8.21
CA PRO A 525 -12.45 -36.89 7.21
C PRO A 525 -11.30 -36.09 6.57
N ALA A 526 -10.26 -35.77 7.36
CA ALA A 526 -9.09 -35.06 6.85
C ALA A 526 -8.22 -35.96 5.97
N ALA A 527 -8.07 -37.21 6.35
CA ALA A 527 -7.33 -38.21 5.57
C ALA A 527 -8.04 -38.54 4.24
N GLU A 528 -9.36 -38.71 4.24
CA GLU A 528 -10.17 -38.90 3.04
C GLU A 528 -10.10 -37.71 2.07
N LEU A 529 -10.17 -36.51 2.58
CA LEU A 529 -10.07 -35.31 1.75
C LEU A 529 -8.68 -35.19 1.09
N GLU A 530 -7.61 -35.48 1.85
CA GLU A 530 -6.24 -35.46 1.29
C GLU A 530 -6.00 -36.60 0.29
N LEU A 531 -6.60 -37.76 0.55
CA LEU A 531 -6.56 -38.90 -0.38
C LEU A 531 -7.34 -38.60 -1.67
N ALA A 532 -8.51 -37.97 -1.56
CA ALA A 532 -9.30 -37.55 -2.71
C ALA A 532 -8.51 -36.56 -3.59
N ARG A 533 -7.85 -35.56 -2.98
CA ARG A 533 -6.97 -34.61 -3.68
C ARG A 533 -5.82 -35.34 -4.42
N LEU A 534 -5.20 -36.33 -3.79
CA LEU A 534 -4.17 -37.15 -4.41
C LEU A 534 -4.74 -37.93 -5.61
N LEU A 535 -5.91 -38.57 -5.46
CA LEU A 535 -6.53 -39.36 -6.52
C LEU A 535 -6.94 -38.48 -7.71
N VAL A 536 -7.43 -37.24 -7.48
CA VAL A 536 -7.67 -36.28 -8.56
C VAL A 536 -6.36 -35.96 -9.30
N THR A 537 -5.27 -35.72 -8.58
CA THR A 537 -3.96 -35.46 -9.18
C THR A 537 -3.50 -36.66 -10.03
N LEU A 538 -3.81 -37.88 -9.62
CA LEU A 538 -3.50 -39.13 -10.33
C LEU A 538 -4.51 -39.47 -11.44
N GLN A 539 -5.45 -38.56 -11.77
CA GLN A 539 -6.50 -38.76 -12.77
C GLN A 539 -7.47 -39.93 -12.46
N ARG A 540 -7.58 -40.31 -11.17
CA ARG A 540 -8.49 -41.37 -10.68
C ARG A 540 -9.78 -40.75 -10.13
N GLN A 541 -10.49 -40.01 -11.00
CA GLN A 541 -11.64 -39.18 -10.62
C GLN A 541 -12.79 -39.98 -10.00
N ALA A 542 -13.07 -41.20 -10.54
CA ALA A 542 -14.15 -42.05 -10.03
C ALA A 542 -13.94 -42.43 -8.56
N GLU A 543 -12.73 -42.81 -8.21
CA GLU A 543 -12.38 -43.17 -6.83
C GLU A 543 -12.40 -41.94 -5.91
N ALA A 544 -11.92 -40.80 -6.41
CA ALA A 544 -11.97 -39.56 -5.65
C ALA A 544 -13.43 -39.14 -5.34
N MET A 545 -14.32 -39.26 -6.31
CA MET A 545 -15.75 -38.94 -6.11
C MET A 545 -16.40 -39.86 -5.09
N THR A 546 -16.18 -41.19 -5.18
CA THR A 546 -16.71 -42.14 -4.20
C THR A 546 -16.24 -41.82 -2.78
N LEU A 547 -14.97 -41.47 -2.63
CA LEU A 547 -14.40 -41.11 -1.33
C LEU A 547 -14.98 -39.77 -0.78
N LEU A 548 -15.16 -38.79 -1.63
CA LEU A 548 -15.75 -37.50 -1.24
C LEU A 548 -17.24 -37.65 -0.87
N GLU A 549 -17.98 -38.50 -1.59
CA GLU A 549 -19.38 -38.82 -1.24
C GLU A 549 -19.44 -39.54 0.10
N HIS A 550 -18.54 -40.52 0.35
CA HIS A 550 -18.41 -41.20 1.64
C HIS A 550 -18.15 -40.19 2.77
N LEU A 551 -17.18 -39.30 2.61
CA LEU A 551 -16.87 -38.24 3.60
C LEU A 551 -18.10 -37.41 3.94
N ILE A 552 -18.84 -36.93 2.91
CA ILE A 552 -20.01 -36.07 3.09
C ILE A 552 -21.15 -36.79 3.83
N LEU A 553 -21.35 -38.07 3.54
CA LEU A 553 -22.45 -38.89 4.10
C LEU A 553 -22.10 -39.40 5.50
N THR A 554 -20.89 -39.89 5.71
CA THR A 554 -20.43 -40.50 6.96
C THR A 554 -20.10 -39.47 8.03
N TYR A 555 -19.56 -38.32 7.64
CA TYR A 555 -19.13 -37.25 8.57
C TYR A 555 -19.85 -35.92 8.32
N PRO A 556 -21.20 -35.85 8.36
CA PRO A 556 -21.96 -34.66 7.93
C PRO A 556 -21.70 -33.43 8.79
N THR A 557 -21.21 -33.59 10.02
CA THR A 557 -20.88 -32.50 10.95
C THR A 557 -19.44 -32.02 10.83
N SER A 558 -18.62 -32.66 9.99
CA SER A 558 -17.24 -32.26 9.80
C SER A 558 -17.12 -30.87 9.14
N ALA A 559 -16.24 -30.03 9.68
CA ALA A 559 -15.92 -28.73 9.10
C ALA A 559 -15.30 -28.82 7.68
N LEU A 560 -14.95 -30.02 7.23
CA LEU A 560 -14.37 -30.28 5.91
C LEU A 560 -15.42 -30.58 4.83
N VAL A 561 -16.69 -30.81 5.20
CA VAL A 561 -17.78 -31.10 4.25
C VAL A 561 -17.93 -30.03 3.17
N PRO A 562 -17.86 -28.71 3.45
CA PRO A 562 -17.93 -27.69 2.39
C PRO A 562 -16.75 -27.77 1.39
N GLN A 563 -15.57 -28.18 1.85
CA GLN A 563 -14.40 -28.37 0.97
C GLN A 563 -14.56 -29.65 0.14
N ALA A 564 -15.05 -30.72 0.73
CA ALA A 564 -15.31 -31.97 0.03
C ALA A 564 -16.36 -31.80 -1.07
N ARG A 565 -17.46 -31.06 -0.81
CA ARG A 565 -18.48 -30.74 -1.82
C ARG A 565 -17.90 -29.98 -2.99
N ARG A 566 -17.13 -28.92 -2.73
CA ARG A 566 -16.48 -28.15 -3.80
C ARG A 566 -15.57 -29.02 -4.67
N LEU A 567 -14.72 -29.83 -4.05
CA LEU A 567 -13.83 -30.73 -4.78
C LEU A 567 -14.60 -31.79 -5.58
N LEU A 568 -15.73 -32.29 -5.04
CA LEU A 568 -16.62 -33.21 -5.73
C LEU A 568 -17.25 -32.58 -6.98
N ASP A 569 -17.75 -31.36 -6.87
CA ASP A 569 -18.36 -30.62 -7.98
C ASP A 569 -17.33 -30.30 -9.07
N GLU A 570 -16.12 -29.86 -8.68
CA GLU A 570 -15.00 -29.64 -9.59
C GLU A 570 -14.61 -30.92 -10.33
N THR A 571 -14.52 -32.05 -9.61
CA THR A 571 -14.16 -33.35 -10.19
C THR A 571 -15.22 -33.87 -11.15
N ARG A 572 -16.52 -33.69 -10.83
CA ARG A 572 -17.64 -34.03 -11.72
C ARG A 572 -17.65 -33.18 -13.00
N GLY A 573 -17.32 -31.87 -12.88
CA GLY A 573 -17.25 -30.96 -14.02
C GLY A 573 -16.05 -31.22 -14.95
N ALA A 574 -15.00 -31.87 -14.46
CA ALA A 574 -13.82 -32.25 -15.23
C ALA A 574 -14.01 -33.54 -16.09
N ILE A 575 -15.07 -34.31 -15.86
CA ILE A 575 -15.39 -35.49 -16.66
C ILE A 575 -16.15 -35.02 -17.92
N PRO A 576 -15.65 -35.29 -19.16
CA PRO A 576 -16.36 -34.94 -20.37
C PRO A 576 -17.75 -35.63 -20.37
N ARG A 577 -18.81 -34.84 -20.56
CA ARG A 577 -20.15 -35.40 -20.80
C ARG A 577 -20.11 -36.09 -22.17
N THR A 578 -20.12 -37.43 -22.18
CA THR A 578 -20.28 -38.26 -23.39
C THR A 578 -21.68 -38.14 -23.93
#